data_e436167515c98b4bc8df9634f8434723
#
_entry.id   e436167515c98b4bc8df9634f8434723
#
_cell.length_a   1.000
_cell.length_b   1.000
_cell.length_c   1.000
_cell.angle_alpha   90.00
_cell.angle_beta   90.00
_cell.angle_gamma   90.00
#
_symmetry.space_group_name_H-M   'P 1'
#
loop_
_entity.id
_entity.type
_entity.pdbx_description
1 polymer ?
#
loop_
_entity_poly.entity_id
_entity_poly.type
_entity_poly.pdbx_seq_one_letter_code
_entity_poly.pdbx_strand_id
1 'polypeptide(L)'
;GHTHMHNISYCKIGNKKFYDISTAALTGFPPYYRQIVLNKEQKKAEIKTICADCADSIDTNGLALEEYTKDLFLGVVSKALYDAEYDYDNFADFAVGMSISKETSKKYKPIIHRFAKFLNHLTFGKVWHFVRFSSGVSKSEISKISSKKVVPFVINIAANLYRGDGNIPTSSAEYKMTCSVLKKADRLAKP
;
A
#
# COMPACT_ATOMS: atom_id res chain seq x y z
N GLY A 1 -10.59 -11.33 6.90
CA GLY A 1 -11.30 -10.85 5.80
C GLY A 1 -10.56 -10.76 4.47
N HIS A 2 -11.30 -10.54 3.44
CA HIS A 2 -10.81 -10.49 2.05
C HIS A 2 -9.72 -9.41 1.80
N THR A 3 -9.81 -8.28 2.52
CA THR A 3 -8.88 -7.16 2.34
C THR A 3 -7.49 -7.39 2.95
N HIS A 4 -7.33 -8.39 3.82
CA HIS A 4 -6.09 -8.69 4.56
C HIS A 4 -5.52 -7.50 5.36
N MET A 5 -6.31 -6.44 5.55
CA MET A 5 -5.90 -5.28 6.34
C MET A 5 -6.06 -5.58 7.84
N HIS A 6 -5.07 -5.14 8.62
CA HIS A 6 -5.12 -5.29 10.07
C HIS A 6 -5.70 -4.02 10.70
N ASN A 7 -6.95 -4.09 11.16
CA ASN A 7 -7.63 -2.92 11.69
C ASN A 7 -8.60 -3.27 12.83
N ILE A 8 -8.86 -2.30 13.69
CA ILE A 8 -9.98 -2.31 14.63
C ILE A 8 -10.74 -1.01 14.41
N SER A 9 -11.98 -1.12 13.99
CA SER A 9 -12.88 0.01 13.88
C SER A 9 -14.07 -0.16 14.82
N TYR A 10 -14.77 0.92 15.12
CA TYR A 10 -16.01 0.83 15.88
C TYR A 10 -17.04 1.82 15.36
N CYS A 11 -18.31 1.45 15.48
CA CYS A 11 -19.41 2.38 15.32
C CYS A 11 -20.19 2.49 16.64
N LYS A 12 -20.81 3.64 16.85
CA LYS A 12 -21.64 3.91 18.03
C LYS A 12 -23.10 4.02 17.59
N ILE A 13 -23.96 3.18 18.17
CA ILE A 13 -25.42 3.20 17.93
C ILE A 13 -26.08 3.41 19.30
N GLY A 14 -26.59 4.62 19.54
CA GLY A 14 -27.06 5.02 20.85
C GLY A 14 -25.93 4.96 21.90
N ASN A 15 -26.12 4.24 22.99
CA ASN A 15 -25.14 4.05 24.03
C ASN A 15 -24.25 2.80 23.86
N LYS A 16 -24.44 2.03 22.78
CA LYS A 16 -23.69 0.81 22.49
C LYS A 16 -22.58 1.07 21.49
N LYS A 17 -21.42 0.40 21.70
CA LYS A 17 -20.30 0.37 20.72
C LYS A 17 -20.25 -1.01 20.09
N PHE A 18 -20.14 -1.04 18.77
CA PHE A 18 -19.91 -2.24 17.99
C PHE A 18 -18.51 -2.15 17.39
N TYR A 19 -17.72 -3.20 17.58
CA TYR A 19 -16.35 -3.28 17.09
C TYR A 19 -16.30 -4.21 15.87
N ASP A 20 -15.68 -3.73 14.81
CA ASP A 20 -15.26 -4.55 13.68
C ASP A 20 -13.76 -4.81 13.79
N ILE A 21 -13.38 -6.08 13.79
CA ILE A 21 -12.01 -6.53 14.02
C ILE A 21 -11.56 -7.30 12.79
N SER A 22 -10.80 -6.63 11.93
CA SER A 22 -10.17 -7.23 10.77
C SER A 22 -8.76 -7.68 11.12
N THR A 23 -8.42 -8.92 10.78
CA THR A 23 -7.09 -9.51 11.01
C THR A 23 -6.38 -9.72 9.69
N ALA A 24 -5.09 -9.37 9.64
CA ALA A 24 -4.23 -9.63 8.50
C ALA A 24 -4.12 -11.13 8.17
N ALA A 25 -3.57 -11.44 7.00
CA ALA A 25 -3.26 -12.81 6.63
C ALA A 25 -1.85 -13.17 7.11
N LEU A 26 -1.69 -14.29 7.84
CA LEU A 26 -0.37 -14.76 8.29
C LEU A 26 0.59 -15.06 7.13
N THR A 27 0.07 -15.40 5.96
CA THR A 27 0.85 -15.72 4.76
C THR A 27 1.24 -14.49 3.94
N GLY A 28 0.93 -13.29 4.43
CA GLY A 28 1.19 -12.03 3.73
C GLY A 28 1.75 -10.96 4.65
N PHE A 29 1.75 -9.72 4.17
CA PHE A 29 2.14 -8.55 4.96
C PHE A 29 0.89 -7.82 5.46
N PRO A 30 0.86 -7.41 6.75
CA PRO A 30 1.75 -7.81 7.85
C PRO A 30 1.42 -9.22 8.38
N PRO A 31 2.40 -9.97 8.90
CA PRO A 31 2.21 -11.31 9.43
C PRO A 31 1.65 -11.25 10.86
N TYR A 32 0.50 -10.62 11.02
CA TYR A 32 -0.12 -10.40 12.32
C TYR A 32 -1.25 -11.39 12.56
N TYR A 33 -1.37 -11.85 13.81
CA TYR A 33 -2.53 -12.58 14.30
C TYR A 33 -3.07 -11.95 15.58
N ARG A 34 -4.25 -12.38 15.98
CA ARG A 34 -4.89 -11.88 17.19
C ARG A 34 -5.17 -13.00 18.17
N GLN A 35 -4.81 -12.74 19.41
CA GLN A 35 -5.24 -13.52 20.54
C GLN A 35 -6.43 -12.82 21.19
N ILE A 36 -7.54 -13.55 21.36
CA ILE A 36 -8.75 -13.04 22.00
C ILE A 36 -8.94 -13.83 23.29
N VAL A 37 -8.93 -13.13 24.41
CA VAL A 37 -9.19 -13.71 25.73
C VAL A 37 -10.54 -13.19 26.23
N LEU A 38 -11.46 -14.11 26.47
CA LEU A 38 -12.80 -13.79 26.96
C LEU A 38 -12.87 -14.06 28.49
N ASN A 39 -13.11 -13.00 29.27
CA ASN A 39 -13.41 -13.12 30.69
C ASN A 39 -14.92 -13.00 30.89
N LYS A 40 -15.57 -14.12 31.15
CA LYS A 40 -17.03 -14.20 31.32
C LYS A 40 -17.49 -13.51 32.58
N GLU A 41 -16.74 -13.61 33.68
CA GLU A 41 -17.09 -13.02 34.99
C GLU A 41 -17.07 -11.50 34.90
N GLN A 42 -16.04 -10.93 34.28
CA GLN A 42 -15.90 -9.49 34.09
C GLN A 42 -16.64 -8.96 32.87
N LYS A 43 -17.24 -9.82 32.04
CA LYS A 43 -17.88 -9.48 30.75
C LYS A 43 -16.93 -8.67 29.84
N LYS A 44 -15.66 -9.05 29.84
CA LYS A 44 -14.61 -8.38 29.07
C LYS A 44 -14.01 -9.29 28.01
N ALA A 45 -13.66 -8.71 26.87
CA ALA A 45 -12.83 -9.31 25.85
C ALA A 45 -11.52 -8.52 25.77
N GLU A 46 -10.39 -9.18 25.89
CA GLU A 46 -9.07 -8.61 25.65
C GLU A 46 -8.58 -9.10 24.28
N ILE A 47 -8.14 -8.18 23.44
CA ILE A 47 -7.66 -8.46 22.09
C ILE A 47 -6.22 -7.99 22.01
N LYS A 48 -5.31 -8.94 21.79
CA LYS A 48 -3.89 -8.68 21.58
C LYS A 48 -3.53 -8.91 20.13
N THR A 49 -2.85 -7.95 19.53
CA THR A 49 -2.19 -8.13 18.25
C THR A 49 -0.80 -8.67 18.47
N ILE A 50 -0.44 -9.73 17.79
CA ILE A 50 0.87 -10.38 17.88
C ILE A 50 1.43 -10.46 16.46
N CYS A 51 2.68 -10.02 16.28
CA CYS A 51 3.44 -10.27 15.08
C CYS A 51 4.01 -11.69 15.14
N ALA A 52 3.93 -12.45 14.06
CA ALA A 52 4.65 -13.70 13.97
C ALA A 52 6.15 -13.40 13.81
N ASP A 53 6.97 -14.00 14.68
CA ASP A 53 8.40 -13.70 14.74
C ASP A 53 9.20 -14.48 13.69
N CYS A 54 8.75 -15.70 13.40
CA CYS A 54 9.43 -16.62 12.47
C CYS A 54 8.43 -17.50 11.74
N ALA A 55 8.93 -18.14 10.69
CA ALA A 55 8.27 -19.25 10.01
C ALA A 55 9.37 -20.25 9.65
N ASP A 56 9.40 -21.40 10.31
CA ASP A 56 10.48 -22.38 10.22
C ASP A 56 10.72 -22.92 8.78
N SER A 57 9.71 -22.82 7.92
CA SER A 57 9.76 -23.27 6.53
C SER A 57 10.22 -22.18 5.54
N ILE A 58 10.52 -20.96 6.01
CA ILE A 58 10.85 -19.83 5.15
C ILE A 58 12.24 -19.30 5.52
N ASP A 59 13.15 -19.30 4.55
CA ASP A 59 14.41 -18.56 4.68
C ASP A 59 14.14 -17.06 4.47
N THR A 60 14.25 -16.29 5.55
CA THR A 60 14.08 -14.83 5.52
C THR A 60 15.37 -14.08 5.23
N ASN A 61 16.46 -14.79 4.91
CA ASN A 61 17.80 -14.21 4.74
C ASN A 61 18.25 -13.37 5.96
N GLY A 62 17.85 -13.79 7.16
CA GLY A 62 18.21 -13.13 8.42
C GLY A 62 17.35 -11.89 8.77
N LEU A 63 16.35 -11.56 7.96
CA LEU A 63 15.39 -10.49 8.28
C LEU A 63 14.33 -10.99 9.28
N ALA A 64 13.81 -10.07 10.09
CA ALA A 64 12.58 -10.33 10.82
C ALA A 64 11.44 -10.65 9.85
N LEU A 65 10.52 -11.54 10.21
CA LEU A 65 9.46 -11.99 9.30
C LEU A 65 8.58 -10.81 8.79
N GLU A 66 8.35 -9.80 9.62
CA GLU A 66 7.61 -8.61 9.22
C GLU A 66 8.36 -7.81 8.14
N GLU A 67 9.67 -7.63 8.27
CA GLU A 67 10.48 -6.93 7.27
C GLU A 67 10.54 -7.72 5.97
N TYR A 68 10.77 -9.03 6.06
CA TYR A 68 10.78 -9.92 4.90
C TYR A 68 9.46 -9.88 4.13
N THR A 69 8.32 -10.03 4.82
CA THR A 69 7.00 -9.99 4.17
C THR A 69 6.66 -8.62 3.62
N LYS A 70 7.13 -7.54 4.27
CA LYS A 70 7.02 -6.18 3.75
C LYS A 70 7.80 -6.01 2.44
N ASP A 71 9.03 -6.49 2.39
CA ASP A 71 9.87 -6.41 1.20
C ASP A 71 9.27 -7.22 0.05
N LEU A 72 8.71 -8.39 0.33
CA LEU A 72 7.94 -9.14 -0.68
C LEU A 72 6.74 -8.33 -1.19
N PHE A 73 5.95 -7.75 -0.31
CA PHE A 73 4.79 -6.94 -0.67
C PHE A 73 5.17 -5.74 -1.54
N LEU A 74 6.21 -5.00 -1.13
CA LEU A 74 6.72 -3.87 -1.90
C LEU A 74 7.33 -4.32 -3.23
N GLY A 75 8.02 -5.45 -3.22
CA GLY A 75 8.71 -6.05 -4.37
C GLY A 75 7.74 -6.45 -5.48
N VAL A 76 6.59 -7.04 -5.16
CA VAL A 76 5.60 -7.47 -6.14
C VAL A 76 5.15 -6.32 -7.05
N VAL A 77 4.76 -5.19 -6.47
CA VAL A 77 4.28 -4.03 -7.25
C VAL A 77 5.42 -3.37 -8.02
N SER A 78 6.57 -3.20 -7.37
CA SER A 78 7.75 -2.59 -7.99
C SER A 78 8.26 -3.43 -9.15
N LYS A 79 8.30 -4.77 -8.99
CA LYS A 79 8.70 -5.69 -10.04
C LYS A 79 7.71 -5.68 -11.21
N ALA A 80 6.41 -5.72 -10.93
CA ALA A 80 5.40 -5.67 -11.99
C ALA A 80 5.50 -4.40 -12.85
N LEU A 81 5.76 -3.25 -12.23
CA LEU A 81 5.96 -1.99 -12.96
C LEU A 81 7.27 -2.00 -13.75
N TYR A 82 8.35 -2.55 -13.19
CA TYR A 82 9.61 -2.70 -13.87
C TYR A 82 9.46 -3.62 -15.10
N ASP A 83 8.88 -4.81 -14.90
CA ASP A 83 8.68 -5.78 -15.97
C ASP A 83 7.78 -5.23 -17.09
N ALA A 84 6.73 -4.47 -16.74
CA ALA A 84 5.86 -3.83 -17.73
C ALA A 84 6.60 -2.81 -18.63
N GLU A 85 7.70 -2.22 -18.16
CA GLU A 85 8.54 -1.32 -18.95
C GLU A 85 9.69 -2.06 -19.66
N TYR A 86 10.37 -2.99 -18.97
CA TYR A 86 11.65 -3.53 -19.45
C TYR A 86 11.60 -5.00 -19.86
N ASP A 87 10.65 -5.78 -19.34
CA ASP A 87 10.49 -7.22 -19.58
C ASP A 87 9.01 -7.60 -19.64
N TYR A 88 8.39 -7.27 -20.75
CA TYR A 88 6.94 -7.42 -20.86
C TYR A 88 6.45 -8.87 -20.83
N ASP A 89 7.28 -9.83 -21.15
CA ASP A 89 6.88 -11.25 -21.11
C ASP A 89 6.73 -11.71 -19.66
N ASN A 90 7.64 -11.31 -18.77
CA ASN A 90 7.50 -11.52 -17.33
C ASN A 90 6.27 -10.78 -16.76
N PHE A 91 6.00 -9.55 -17.20
CA PHE A 91 4.78 -8.85 -16.81
C PHE A 91 3.52 -9.62 -17.27
N ALA A 92 3.50 -10.16 -18.48
CA ALA A 92 2.37 -10.91 -18.98
C ALA A 92 2.12 -12.20 -18.19
N ASP A 93 3.17 -12.87 -17.73
CA ASP A 93 3.09 -14.04 -16.85
C ASP A 93 2.54 -13.65 -15.45
N PHE A 94 2.99 -12.54 -14.89
CA PHE A 94 2.42 -11.97 -13.68
C PHE A 94 0.92 -11.64 -13.84
N ALA A 95 0.53 -11.04 -14.97
CA ALA A 95 -0.86 -10.70 -15.25
C ALA A 95 -1.77 -11.95 -15.34
N VAL A 96 -1.25 -13.08 -15.84
CA VAL A 96 -1.98 -14.36 -15.82
C VAL A 96 -2.26 -14.81 -14.38
N GLY A 97 -1.30 -14.66 -13.48
CA GLY A 97 -1.52 -14.91 -12.05
C GLY A 97 -2.63 -14.05 -11.43
N MET A 98 -2.92 -12.89 -12.03
CA MET A 98 -4.02 -11.99 -11.67
C MET A 98 -5.29 -12.21 -12.50
N SER A 99 -5.43 -13.34 -13.17
CA SER A 99 -6.58 -13.72 -14.01
C SER A 99 -6.76 -12.87 -15.29
N ILE A 100 -5.68 -12.26 -15.77
CA ILE A 100 -5.67 -11.52 -17.04
C ILE A 100 -4.99 -12.40 -18.10
N SER A 101 -5.69 -12.73 -19.20
CA SER A 101 -5.10 -13.58 -20.23
C SER A 101 -3.89 -12.94 -20.90
N LYS A 102 -2.92 -13.76 -21.36
CA LYS A 102 -1.75 -13.29 -22.14
C LYS A 102 -2.16 -12.52 -23.39
N GLU A 103 -3.24 -12.91 -24.05
CA GLU A 103 -3.78 -12.23 -25.23
C GLU A 103 -4.26 -10.83 -24.90
N THR A 104 -5.03 -10.70 -23.81
CA THR A 104 -5.49 -9.39 -23.31
C THR A 104 -4.29 -8.51 -22.96
N SER A 105 -3.33 -9.06 -22.23
CA SER A 105 -2.11 -8.35 -21.88
C SER A 105 -1.37 -7.85 -23.14
N LYS A 106 -1.14 -8.72 -24.14
CA LYS A 106 -0.49 -8.36 -25.41
C LYS A 106 -1.23 -7.27 -26.17
N LYS A 107 -2.57 -7.35 -26.23
CA LYS A 107 -3.41 -6.33 -26.88
C LYS A 107 -3.18 -4.93 -26.31
N TYR A 108 -3.04 -4.83 -24.99
CA TYR A 108 -2.86 -3.55 -24.30
C TYR A 108 -1.40 -3.18 -24.02
N LYS A 109 -0.42 -3.98 -24.49
CA LYS A 109 1.02 -3.74 -24.30
C LYS A 109 1.45 -2.29 -24.51
N PRO A 110 1.10 -1.59 -25.62
CA PRO A 110 1.57 -0.22 -25.84
C PRO A 110 1.10 0.76 -24.79
N ILE A 111 -0.13 0.58 -24.29
CA ILE A 111 -0.72 1.44 -23.25
C ILE A 111 -0.06 1.14 -21.90
N ILE A 112 0.02 -0.15 -21.55
CA ILE A 112 0.61 -0.61 -20.28
C ILE A 112 2.08 -0.19 -20.20
N HIS A 113 2.86 -0.40 -21.27
CA HIS A 113 4.27 0.00 -21.31
C HIS A 113 4.45 1.52 -21.11
N ARG A 114 3.67 2.36 -21.82
CA ARG A 114 3.72 3.81 -21.66
C ARG A 114 3.38 4.24 -20.23
N PHE A 115 2.37 3.60 -19.65
CA PHE A 115 1.94 3.90 -18.30
C PHE A 115 2.98 3.47 -17.25
N ALA A 116 3.53 2.27 -17.38
CA ALA A 116 4.61 1.79 -16.52
C ALA A 116 5.85 2.69 -16.61
N LYS A 117 6.27 3.05 -17.83
CA LYS A 117 7.37 4.00 -18.05
C LYS A 117 7.10 5.34 -17.38
N PHE A 118 5.91 5.89 -17.53
CA PHE A 118 5.52 7.14 -16.87
C PHE A 118 5.65 7.01 -15.34
N LEU A 119 5.08 5.95 -14.75
CA LEU A 119 5.10 5.72 -13.30
C LEU A 119 6.52 5.49 -12.77
N ASN A 120 7.33 4.66 -13.44
CA ASN A 120 8.70 4.36 -13.03
C ASN A 120 9.60 5.61 -13.02
N HIS A 121 9.29 6.60 -13.87
CA HIS A 121 10.05 7.84 -13.99
C HIS A 121 9.37 9.06 -13.36
N LEU A 122 8.23 8.85 -12.69
CA LEU A 122 7.50 9.93 -12.01
C LEU A 122 8.22 10.33 -10.72
N THR A 123 8.59 11.60 -10.63
CA THR A 123 9.21 12.19 -9.44
C THR A 123 8.33 13.27 -8.82
N PHE A 124 8.55 13.58 -7.55
CA PHE A 124 7.82 14.68 -6.89
C PHE A 124 8.07 16.03 -7.55
N GLY A 125 9.25 16.25 -8.14
CA GLY A 125 9.52 17.46 -8.93
C GLY A 125 8.59 17.59 -10.14
N LYS A 126 8.35 16.51 -10.88
CA LYS A 126 7.38 16.51 -12.00
C LYS A 126 5.95 16.75 -11.52
N VAL A 127 5.57 16.09 -10.42
CA VAL A 127 4.23 16.26 -9.83
C VAL A 127 4.01 17.69 -9.31
N TRP A 128 5.05 18.33 -8.79
CA TRP A 128 4.98 19.69 -8.28
C TRP A 128 4.40 20.69 -9.28
N HIS A 129 4.84 20.65 -10.53
CA HIS A 129 4.32 21.53 -11.57
C HIS A 129 2.81 21.42 -11.74
N PHE A 130 2.26 20.24 -11.47
CA PHE A 130 0.83 19.97 -11.60
C PHE A 130 0.01 20.41 -10.38
N VAL A 131 0.57 20.33 -9.17
CA VAL A 131 -0.19 20.56 -7.92
C VAL A 131 0.34 21.72 -7.06
N ARG A 132 1.28 22.52 -7.54
CA ARG A 132 1.95 23.58 -6.77
C ARG A 132 1.00 24.53 -6.05
N PHE A 133 -0.13 24.86 -6.64
CA PHE A 133 -1.10 25.79 -6.07
C PHE A 133 -2.08 25.16 -5.08
N SER A 134 -2.18 23.83 -5.07
CA SER A 134 -3.15 23.09 -4.23
C SER A 134 -2.52 22.23 -3.16
N SER A 135 -1.21 22.01 -3.20
CA SER A 135 -0.52 21.09 -2.28
C SER A 135 -0.20 21.69 -0.92
N GLY A 136 -0.13 23.03 -0.81
CA GLY A 136 0.36 23.70 0.39
C GLY A 136 1.84 23.44 0.71
N VAL A 137 2.60 22.90 -0.27
CA VAL A 137 4.04 22.60 -0.15
C VAL A 137 4.84 23.79 -0.67
N SER A 138 5.85 24.23 0.07
CA SER A 138 6.72 25.33 -0.29
C SER A 138 7.81 24.93 -1.29
N LYS A 139 8.43 25.92 -1.95
CA LYS A 139 9.59 25.68 -2.83
C LYS A 139 10.78 25.05 -2.09
N SER A 140 11.00 25.39 -0.84
CA SER A 140 12.08 24.82 -0.03
C SER A 140 11.81 23.35 0.35
N GLU A 141 10.56 22.98 0.62
CA GLU A 141 10.20 21.60 0.87
C GLU A 141 10.35 20.75 -0.38
N ILE A 142 9.86 21.22 -1.55
CA ILE A 142 9.98 20.46 -2.79
C ILE A 142 11.44 20.28 -3.23
N SER A 143 12.33 21.24 -2.99
CA SER A 143 13.75 21.09 -3.35
C SER A 143 14.41 19.87 -2.70
N LYS A 144 13.94 19.48 -1.50
CA LYS A 144 14.46 18.32 -0.74
C LYS A 144 13.96 16.97 -1.26
N ILE A 145 12.85 16.96 -1.97
CA ILE A 145 12.19 15.72 -2.43
C ILE A 145 12.00 15.63 -3.94
N SER A 146 12.41 16.64 -4.70
CA SER A 146 12.14 16.75 -6.13
C SER A 146 12.62 15.55 -6.96
N SER A 147 13.75 14.94 -6.59
CA SER A 147 14.31 13.76 -7.23
C SER A 147 13.69 12.43 -6.75
N LYS A 148 12.99 12.43 -5.61
CA LYS A 148 12.37 11.21 -5.08
C LYS A 148 11.30 10.70 -6.01
N LYS A 149 11.24 9.38 -6.18
CA LYS A 149 10.20 8.69 -6.95
C LYS A 149 8.87 8.68 -6.18
N VAL A 150 7.78 8.88 -6.90
CA VAL A 150 6.42 8.89 -6.32
C VAL A 150 5.94 7.49 -5.99
N VAL A 151 6.18 6.53 -6.89
CA VAL A 151 5.66 5.16 -6.74
C VAL A 151 6.14 4.46 -5.47
N PRO A 152 7.44 4.42 -5.14
CA PRO A 152 7.90 3.81 -3.88
C PRO A 152 7.25 4.44 -2.64
N PHE A 153 7.02 5.74 -2.65
CA PHE A 153 6.32 6.41 -1.58
C PHE A 153 4.86 5.96 -1.44
N VAL A 154 4.13 5.88 -2.55
CA VAL A 154 2.73 5.44 -2.56
C VAL A 154 2.59 3.99 -2.12
N ILE A 155 3.48 3.11 -2.58
CA ILE A 155 3.50 1.70 -2.18
C ILE A 155 3.77 1.58 -0.67
N ASN A 156 4.68 2.38 -0.13
CA ASN A 156 4.96 2.40 1.31
C ASN A 156 3.76 2.90 2.14
N ILE A 157 3.02 3.91 1.65
CA ILE A 157 1.74 4.31 2.27
C ILE A 157 0.75 3.14 2.25
N ALA A 158 0.62 2.43 1.13
CA ALA A 158 -0.25 1.27 1.05
C ALA A 158 0.15 0.20 2.06
N ALA A 159 1.44 -0.10 2.21
CA ALA A 159 1.93 -1.03 3.23
C ALA A 159 1.53 -0.58 4.64
N ASN A 160 1.67 0.69 4.98
CA ASN A 160 1.26 1.22 6.28
C ASN A 160 -0.26 1.11 6.51
N LEU A 161 -1.07 1.30 5.46
CA LEU A 161 -2.52 1.05 5.55
C LEU A 161 -2.84 -0.42 5.87
N TYR A 162 -2.10 -1.36 5.29
CA TYR A 162 -2.25 -2.79 5.61
C TYR A 162 -1.88 -3.12 7.05
N ARG A 163 -0.89 -2.43 7.62
CA ARG A 163 -0.54 -2.56 9.05
C ARG A 163 -1.63 -2.02 9.97
N GLY A 164 -2.47 -1.12 9.50
CA GLY A 164 -3.56 -0.53 10.27
C GLY A 164 -3.13 0.39 11.42
N ASP A 165 -1.86 0.71 11.52
CA ASP A 165 -1.29 1.51 12.62
C ASP A 165 -1.42 3.03 12.41
N GLY A 166 -1.95 3.45 11.28
CA GLY A 166 -2.20 4.86 10.99
C GLY A 166 -0.93 5.73 10.86
N ASN A 167 0.25 5.11 10.83
CA ASN A 167 1.55 5.79 10.72
C ASN A 167 1.78 6.35 9.31
N ILE A 168 0.78 7.03 8.79
CA ILE A 168 0.91 7.76 7.53
C ILE A 168 1.53 9.11 7.87
N PRO A 169 2.63 9.50 7.22
CA PRO A 169 3.31 10.76 7.49
C PRO A 169 2.53 11.95 6.91
N THR A 170 1.35 12.23 7.47
CA THR A 170 0.39 13.22 6.95
C THR A 170 0.95 14.64 6.85
N SER A 171 1.95 14.97 7.65
CA SER A 171 2.65 16.27 7.61
C SER A 171 3.71 16.37 6.52
N SER A 172 4.14 15.24 5.91
CA SER A 172 5.21 15.26 4.91
C SER A 172 4.78 15.94 3.60
N ALA A 173 5.74 16.54 2.91
CA ALA A 173 5.52 17.18 1.62
C ALA A 173 5.04 16.16 0.58
N GLU A 174 5.61 14.96 0.60
CA GLU A 174 5.23 13.84 -0.27
C GLU A 174 3.75 13.48 -0.10
N TYR A 175 3.28 13.35 1.15
CA TYR A 175 1.88 13.03 1.44
C TYR A 175 0.94 14.14 0.97
N LYS A 176 1.24 15.40 1.31
CA LYS A 176 0.44 16.57 0.88
C LYS A 176 0.31 16.64 -0.64
N MET A 177 1.40 16.40 -1.37
CA MET A 177 1.39 16.39 -2.84
C MET A 177 0.57 15.23 -3.39
N THR A 178 0.73 14.02 -2.85
CA THR A 178 -0.03 12.84 -3.27
C THR A 178 -1.53 13.06 -3.08
N CYS A 179 -1.95 13.57 -1.91
CA CYS A 179 -3.35 13.90 -1.66
C CYS A 179 -3.89 14.96 -2.64
N SER A 180 -3.08 15.95 -3.01
CA SER A 180 -3.49 16.98 -3.97
C SER A 180 -3.68 16.43 -5.37
N VAL A 181 -2.84 15.49 -5.80
CA VAL A 181 -3.03 14.76 -7.08
C VAL A 181 -4.34 13.99 -7.06
N LEU A 182 -4.58 13.20 -6.00
CA LEU A 182 -5.79 12.38 -5.88
C LEU A 182 -7.06 13.25 -5.88
N LYS A 183 -7.06 14.35 -5.13
CA LYS A 183 -8.19 15.31 -5.13
C LYS A 183 -8.44 15.92 -6.50
N LYS A 184 -7.37 16.20 -7.26
CA LYS A 184 -7.50 16.77 -8.60
C LYS A 184 -8.01 15.71 -9.59
N ALA A 185 -7.53 14.48 -9.49
CA ALA A 185 -8.02 13.35 -10.29
C ALA A 185 -9.50 13.07 -10.01
N ASP A 186 -9.92 13.05 -8.75
CA ASP A 186 -11.32 12.86 -8.35
C ASP A 186 -12.24 13.95 -8.95
N ARG A 187 -11.79 15.21 -8.98
CA ARG A 187 -12.56 16.31 -9.61
C ARG A 187 -12.69 16.16 -11.13
N LEU A 188 -11.66 15.60 -11.78
CA LEU A 188 -11.68 15.37 -13.23
C LEU A 188 -12.49 14.13 -13.62
N ALA A 189 -12.66 13.19 -12.70
CA ALA A 189 -13.42 11.96 -12.91
C ALA A 189 -14.94 12.13 -12.63
N LYS A 190 -15.33 13.21 -11.97
CA LYS A 190 -16.75 13.54 -11.75
C LYS A 190 -17.32 14.16 -13.01
N PRO A 191 -18.48 13.62 -13.52
CA PRO A 191 -19.15 14.17 -14.69
C PRO A 191 -19.68 15.57 -14.43
#